data_6bf2d12a2504a6cf609d217a0f9a5dcd
#
_entry.id   6bf2d12a2504a6cf609d217a0f9a5dcd
#
_cell.length_a   1.000
_cell.length_b   1.000
_cell.length_c   1.000
_cell.angle_alpha   90.00
_cell.angle_beta   90.00
_cell.angle_gamma   90.00
#
_symmetry.space_group_name_H-M   'P 1'
#
loop_
_entity.id
_entity.type
_entity.pdbx_description
1 polymer ?
#
loop_
_entity_poly.entity_id
_entity_poly.type
_entity_poly.pdbx_seq_one_letter_code
_entity_poly.pdbx_strand_id
1 'polypeptide(L)'
;MGEGDSGGGSEGGNPTLSRTLAEPSALSSITLRYKHPLEWTASCNPETGQISVKRPTGSSISFQSSDGHAEASVSGSSRKLNYKVQKLNADKSPCTSGSPAYLDMVQSNGRTLRFSAATGKVVSMVSASGVETTAEDYSRQMKVNRHPSTGAIQSIWSKSQGLLQAVGEGNRLTLEWYDPGQVSKNARGFAGTGTPYKTVSYELSSDQGVQVMDIAEQREGMPVFRTQRRTEGNKVTTIQGEGDERTVRTVEKNVLPGGKWEMIESLRGIDDETPSSCTRTVKKYTEGGWLTISSTQGYNTPLAQTTLYTYNDQFRVSLEIKPDGGYTRYEYDDQGRTVLSAAPWAGGGEKGTRTTYADLRFNDFRPATETEVIIAENGEETALLKRTYTYEDSPQATRTTVTE
;
A
#
# COMPACT_ATOMS: atom_id res chain seq x y z
N MET A 1 -12.27 -10.56 -6.05
CA MET A 1 -12.35 -9.15 -5.62
C MET A 1 -10.98 -8.76 -5.07
N GLY A 2 -10.18 -8.08 -5.88
CA GLY A 2 -8.82 -7.67 -5.53
C GLY A 2 -8.86 -6.29 -4.89
N GLU A 3 -8.44 -6.20 -3.65
CA GLU A 3 -8.22 -4.94 -2.99
C GLU A 3 -6.98 -4.26 -3.62
N GLY A 4 -7.19 -3.06 -4.18
CA GLY A 4 -6.11 -2.19 -4.60
C GLY A 4 -5.36 -1.70 -3.36
N ASP A 5 -4.13 -2.19 -3.18
CA ASP A 5 -3.18 -1.71 -2.19
C ASP A 5 -2.61 -0.38 -2.70
N SER A 6 -3.20 0.73 -2.26
CA SER A 6 -2.56 2.04 -2.40
C SER A 6 -1.44 2.10 -1.36
N GLY A 7 -0.23 1.71 -1.77
CA GLY A 7 0.95 1.73 -0.95
C GLY A 7 1.41 3.14 -0.63
N GLY A 8 1.05 3.63 0.54
CA GLY A 8 1.78 4.65 1.24
C GLY A 8 2.45 3.97 2.42
N GLY A 9 3.74 3.63 2.29
CA GLY A 9 4.48 2.98 3.35
C GLY A 9 4.89 3.97 4.41
N SER A 10 4.33 3.88 5.59
CA SER A 10 5.03 4.26 6.82
C SER A 10 5.41 2.98 7.54
N GLU A 11 6.70 2.80 7.72
CA GLU A 11 7.32 1.61 8.28
C GLU A 11 7.45 1.74 9.78
N GLY A 12 6.77 0.89 10.42
CA GLY A 12 6.52 0.76 11.83
C GLY A 12 5.06 0.45 11.93
N GLY A 13 4.66 -0.69 11.30
CA GLY A 13 3.27 -0.97 11.01
C GLY A 13 2.39 -0.94 12.23
N ASN A 14 1.70 0.16 12.45
CA ASN A 14 0.50 0.11 13.25
C ASN A 14 -0.43 -0.94 12.63
N PRO A 15 -1.01 -1.83 13.42
CA PRO A 15 -1.96 -2.81 12.94
C PRO A 15 -3.12 -2.10 12.25
N THR A 16 -3.31 -2.40 10.97
CA THR A 16 -4.38 -1.82 10.15
C THR A 16 -5.59 -2.75 10.23
N LEU A 17 -6.73 -2.21 10.62
CA LEU A 17 -8.01 -2.91 10.52
C LEU A 17 -8.42 -2.94 9.05
N SER A 18 -8.37 -4.12 8.42
CA SER A 18 -8.93 -4.30 7.11
C SER A 18 -10.25 -5.05 7.21
N ARG A 19 -11.22 -4.58 6.46
CA ARG A 19 -12.58 -5.12 6.44
C ARG A 19 -12.75 -6.23 5.43
N THR A 20 -13.36 -7.31 5.90
CA THR A 20 -14.28 -8.12 5.10
C THR A 20 -15.62 -8.04 5.82
N LEU A 21 -16.60 -7.37 5.24
CA LEU A 21 -17.96 -7.39 5.76
C LEU A 21 -18.58 -8.73 5.30
N ALA A 22 -18.58 -9.70 6.18
CA ALA A 22 -19.49 -10.84 6.13
C ALA A 22 -20.69 -10.52 7.03
N GLU A 23 -21.80 -11.19 6.83
CA GLU A 23 -23.09 -10.96 7.48
C GLU A 23 -23.04 -10.68 9.00
N PRO A 24 -24.03 -9.94 9.56
CA PRO A 24 -23.95 -9.25 10.84
C PRO A 24 -23.93 -10.14 12.09
N SER A 25 -23.82 -11.44 11.96
CA SER A 25 -23.96 -12.38 13.08
C SER A 25 -22.69 -12.65 13.88
N ALA A 26 -21.52 -12.06 13.52
CA ALA A 26 -20.29 -12.37 14.24
C ALA A 26 -19.26 -11.24 14.19
N LEU A 27 -18.67 -10.95 15.32
CA LEU A 27 -17.37 -10.29 15.49
C LEU A 27 -16.27 -10.86 14.59
N SER A 28 -16.47 -12.04 14.00
CA SER A 28 -15.65 -12.64 12.94
C SER A 28 -15.53 -11.76 11.68
N SER A 29 -16.40 -10.77 11.51
CA SER A 29 -16.32 -9.80 10.39
C SER A 29 -15.33 -8.66 10.63
N ILE A 30 -14.91 -8.40 11.87
CA ILE A 30 -13.86 -7.43 12.18
C ILE A 30 -12.59 -8.23 12.41
N THR A 31 -11.72 -8.27 11.40
CA THR A 31 -10.44 -8.96 11.48
C THR A 31 -9.33 -7.94 11.60
N LEU A 32 -8.56 -8.02 12.70
CA LEU A 32 -7.29 -7.31 12.81
C LEU A 32 -6.31 -7.98 11.84
N ARG A 33 -5.93 -7.29 10.78
CA ARG A 33 -4.92 -7.77 9.83
C ARG A 33 -3.61 -7.04 10.09
N TYR A 34 -2.60 -7.80 10.39
CA TYR A 34 -1.24 -7.32 10.51
C TYR A 34 -0.36 -8.08 9.51
N LYS A 35 0.35 -7.32 8.68
CA LYS A 35 1.31 -7.88 7.70
C LYS A 35 2.63 -8.17 8.41
N HIS A 36 2.67 -9.25 9.19
CA HIS A 36 3.89 -9.64 9.91
C HIS A 36 4.94 -10.15 8.90
N PRO A 37 6.15 -9.57 8.85
CA PRO A 37 7.17 -9.97 7.87
C PRO A 37 7.50 -11.45 7.91
N LEU A 38 7.53 -12.07 9.10
CA LEU A 38 7.87 -13.49 9.25
C LEU A 38 6.75 -14.46 8.81
N GLU A 39 5.55 -13.97 8.50
CA GLU A 39 4.43 -14.78 7.99
C GLU A 39 4.41 -14.87 6.46
N TRP A 40 5.30 -14.18 5.79
CA TRP A 40 5.48 -14.36 4.35
C TRP A 40 6.15 -15.71 4.08
N THR A 41 5.79 -16.36 2.99
CA THR A 41 6.43 -17.59 2.55
C THR A 41 6.78 -17.51 1.08
N ALA A 42 7.86 -18.18 0.68
CA ALA A 42 8.27 -18.30 -0.70
C ALA A 42 8.46 -19.75 -1.11
N SER A 43 8.18 -20.08 -2.37
CA SER A 43 8.45 -21.38 -2.97
C SER A 43 9.07 -21.18 -4.35
N CYS A 44 10.00 -22.05 -4.72
CA CYS A 44 10.60 -22.09 -6.03
C CYS A 44 10.30 -23.45 -6.67
N ASN A 45 9.73 -23.44 -7.88
CA ASN A 45 9.58 -24.65 -8.67
C ASN A 45 10.88 -24.85 -9.47
N PRO A 46 11.66 -25.91 -9.20
CA PRO A 46 12.95 -26.12 -9.87
C PRO A 46 12.81 -26.46 -11.35
N GLU A 47 11.66 -27.02 -11.77
CA GLU A 47 11.43 -27.44 -13.17
C GLU A 47 11.06 -26.27 -14.07
N THR A 48 10.28 -25.32 -13.55
CA THR A 48 9.75 -24.19 -14.33
C THR A 48 10.47 -22.87 -14.07
N GLY A 49 11.34 -22.81 -13.06
CA GLY A 49 11.98 -21.57 -12.60
C GLY A 49 10.99 -20.56 -11.98
N GLN A 50 9.73 -20.94 -11.82
CA GLN A 50 8.71 -20.06 -11.23
C GLN A 50 8.90 -19.95 -9.72
N ILE A 51 8.92 -18.72 -9.24
CA ILE A 51 8.96 -18.42 -7.81
C ILE A 51 7.63 -17.80 -7.41
N SER A 52 7.03 -18.29 -6.32
CA SER A 52 5.81 -17.74 -5.74
C SER A 52 6.07 -17.25 -4.33
N VAL A 53 5.74 -16.00 -4.05
CA VAL A 53 5.82 -15.41 -2.70
C VAL A 53 4.41 -15.14 -2.21
N LYS A 54 4.02 -15.85 -1.15
CA LYS A 54 2.70 -15.74 -0.53
C LYS A 54 2.72 -14.74 0.63
N ARG A 55 1.80 -13.80 0.58
CA ARG A 55 1.58 -12.80 1.64
C ARG A 55 0.80 -13.40 2.82
N PRO A 56 0.90 -12.81 4.03
CA PRO A 56 0.05 -13.19 5.17
C PRO A 56 -1.45 -13.11 4.88
N THR A 57 -1.86 -12.26 3.93
CA THR A 57 -3.25 -12.10 3.49
C THR A 57 -3.76 -13.23 2.58
N GLY A 58 -2.90 -14.19 2.21
CA GLY A 58 -3.21 -15.29 1.32
C GLY A 58 -2.98 -15.00 -0.16
N SER A 59 -2.81 -13.73 -0.58
CA SER A 59 -2.46 -13.40 -1.96
C SER A 59 -1.02 -13.78 -2.28
N SER A 60 -0.75 -14.16 -3.55
CA SER A 60 0.58 -14.54 -4.01
C SER A 60 1.10 -13.55 -5.06
N ILE A 61 2.42 -13.37 -5.07
CA ILE A 61 3.16 -12.66 -6.11
C ILE A 61 3.96 -13.72 -6.86
N SER A 62 3.80 -13.77 -8.17
CA SER A 62 4.52 -14.71 -9.03
C SER A 62 5.69 -14.02 -9.72
N PHE A 63 6.82 -14.71 -9.77
CA PHE A 63 8.04 -14.27 -10.44
C PHE A 63 8.48 -15.35 -11.43
N GLN A 64 9.00 -14.93 -12.57
CA GLN A 64 9.57 -15.82 -13.56
C GLN A 64 11.07 -15.55 -13.68
N SER A 65 11.85 -16.60 -13.54
CA SER A 65 13.30 -16.60 -13.79
C SER A 65 13.57 -17.14 -15.18
N SER A 66 14.52 -16.52 -15.90
CA SER A 66 15.11 -17.10 -17.10
C SER A 66 16.23 -18.06 -16.72
N ASP A 67 16.48 -19.06 -17.58
CA ASP A 67 17.59 -20.00 -17.39
C ASP A 67 18.93 -19.26 -17.33
N GLY A 68 19.78 -19.67 -16.41
CA GLY A 68 21.09 -19.05 -16.20
C GLY A 68 21.08 -17.70 -15.47
N HIS A 69 19.91 -17.17 -15.10
CA HIS A 69 19.80 -15.90 -14.37
C HIS A 69 19.50 -16.10 -12.90
N ALA A 70 20.24 -15.40 -12.03
CA ALA A 70 19.98 -15.37 -10.60
C ALA A 70 18.74 -14.54 -10.26
N GLU A 71 18.37 -13.55 -11.08
CA GLU A 71 17.21 -12.69 -10.87
C GLU A 71 15.95 -13.23 -11.54
N ALA A 72 14.81 -13.06 -10.86
CA ALA A 72 13.48 -13.35 -11.36
C ALA A 72 12.62 -12.09 -11.31
N SER A 73 11.92 -11.80 -12.41
CA SER A 73 11.03 -10.65 -12.54
C SER A 73 9.59 -11.00 -12.20
N VAL A 74 8.84 -9.99 -11.75
CA VAL A 74 7.40 -10.14 -11.50
C VAL A 74 6.67 -10.54 -12.78
N SER A 75 5.76 -11.50 -12.66
CA SER A 75 4.96 -12.01 -13.77
C SER A 75 3.45 -11.87 -13.53
N GLY A 76 2.67 -11.99 -14.59
CA GLY A 76 1.21 -11.97 -14.54
C GLY A 76 0.63 -10.64 -14.03
N SER A 77 -0.48 -10.72 -13.30
CA SER A 77 -1.22 -9.57 -12.77
C SER A 77 -0.44 -8.73 -11.74
N SER A 78 0.71 -9.21 -11.29
CA SER A 78 1.57 -8.51 -10.33
C SER A 78 2.61 -7.60 -10.97
N ARG A 79 2.65 -7.48 -12.31
CA ARG A 79 3.66 -6.69 -13.05
C ARG A 79 3.78 -5.23 -12.65
N LYS A 80 2.69 -4.62 -12.16
CA LYS A 80 2.71 -3.24 -11.64
C LYS A 80 3.47 -3.08 -10.32
N LEU A 81 3.82 -4.19 -9.66
CA LEU A 81 4.58 -4.18 -8.42
C LEU A 81 6.08 -4.16 -8.78
N ASN A 82 6.78 -3.13 -8.36
CA ASN A 82 8.23 -3.04 -8.52
C ASN A 82 8.92 -3.94 -7.49
N TYR A 83 8.82 -5.25 -7.69
CA TYR A 83 9.49 -6.27 -6.89
C TYR A 83 10.39 -7.10 -7.79
N LYS A 84 11.47 -7.59 -7.24
CA LYS A 84 12.25 -8.67 -7.86
C LYS A 84 12.63 -9.71 -6.82
N VAL A 85 12.95 -10.91 -7.28
CA VAL A 85 13.53 -11.96 -6.44
C VAL A 85 14.92 -12.30 -6.98
N GLN A 86 15.91 -12.39 -6.09
CA GLN A 86 17.24 -12.84 -6.37
C GLN A 86 17.45 -14.22 -5.75
N LYS A 87 17.91 -15.18 -6.55
CA LYS A 87 18.31 -16.51 -6.08
C LYS A 87 19.75 -16.44 -5.58
N LEU A 88 20.01 -16.96 -4.39
CA LEU A 88 21.33 -16.90 -3.76
C LEU A 88 21.81 -18.30 -3.34
N ASN A 89 23.10 -18.52 -3.41
CA ASN A 89 23.82 -19.65 -2.85
C ASN A 89 23.89 -19.55 -1.29
N ALA A 90 24.45 -20.56 -0.64
CA ALA A 90 24.62 -20.57 0.82
C ALA A 90 25.55 -19.46 1.33
N ASP A 91 26.52 -19.04 0.52
CA ASP A 91 27.44 -17.93 0.79
C ASP A 91 26.83 -16.55 0.43
N LYS A 92 25.56 -16.52 0.07
CA LYS A 92 24.81 -15.32 -0.39
C LYS A 92 25.29 -14.74 -1.73
N SER A 93 26.13 -15.43 -2.48
CA SER A 93 26.44 -15.08 -3.87
C SER A 93 25.26 -15.39 -4.80
N PRO A 94 25.13 -14.71 -5.96
CA PRO A 94 24.07 -14.99 -6.93
C PRO A 94 24.08 -16.46 -7.41
N CYS A 95 22.93 -17.13 -7.36
CA CYS A 95 22.76 -18.51 -7.81
C CYS A 95 22.22 -18.51 -9.24
N THR A 96 23.09 -18.80 -10.21
CA THR A 96 22.76 -18.87 -11.66
C THR A 96 22.43 -20.28 -12.12
N SER A 97 22.81 -21.30 -11.36
CA SER A 97 22.55 -22.71 -11.68
C SER A 97 22.31 -23.53 -10.41
N GLY A 98 21.52 -24.60 -10.53
CA GLY A 98 21.17 -25.47 -9.41
C GLY A 98 20.09 -24.92 -8.50
N SER A 99 19.94 -25.53 -7.32
CA SER A 99 18.93 -25.13 -6.34
C SER A 99 19.47 -24.01 -5.44
N PRO A 100 18.77 -22.86 -5.33
CA PRO A 100 19.20 -21.79 -4.45
C PRO A 100 19.10 -22.21 -2.97
N ALA A 101 19.96 -21.64 -2.12
CA ALA A 101 19.84 -21.77 -0.68
C ALA A 101 18.86 -20.72 -0.13
N TYR A 102 18.84 -19.52 -0.73
CA TYR A 102 17.99 -18.43 -0.33
C TYR A 102 17.29 -17.78 -1.52
N LEU A 103 16.14 -17.13 -1.23
CA LEU A 103 15.40 -16.27 -2.14
C LEU A 103 15.28 -14.89 -1.48
N ASP A 104 15.89 -13.89 -2.07
CA ASP A 104 15.81 -12.50 -1.61
C ASP A 104 14.75 -11.75 -2.41
N MET A 105 13.59 -11.47 -1.80
CA MET A 105 12.59 -10.61 -2.41
C MET A 105 12.86 -9.15 -2.07
N VAL A 106 13.31 -8.38 -3.04
CA VAL A 106 13.51 -6.94 -2.92
C VAL A 106 12.21 -6.22 -3.19
N GLN A 107 11.76 -5.44 -2.22
CA GLN A 107 10.53 -4.64 -2.28
C GLN A 107 10.77 -3.28 -2.92
N SER A 108 9.69 -2.60 -3.33
CA SER A 108 9.75 -1.27 -3.96
C SER A 108 10.44 -0.19 -3.12
N ASN A 109 10.47 -0.34 -1.81
CA ASN A 109 11.14 0.58 -0.87
C ASN A 109 12.60 0.21 -0.60
N GLY A 110 13.17 -0.74 -1.34
CA GLY A 110 14.56 -1.21 -1.18
C GLY A 110 14.79 -2.20 -0.04
N ARG A 111 13.75 -2.54 0.74
CA ARG A 111 13.85 -3.61 1.75
C ARG A 111 13.85 -4.98 1.10
N THR A 112 14.54 -5.91 1.73
CA THR A 112 14.62 -7.29 1.26
C THR A 112 14.09 -8.24 2.34
N LEU A 113 13.21 -9.17 1.93
CA LEU A 113 12.86 -10.34 2.71
C LEU A 113 13.66 -11.52 2.19
N ARG A 114 14.51 -12.11 3.04
CA ARG A 114 15.28 -13.32 2.72
C ARG A 114 14.55 -14.54 3.20
N PHE A 115 14.27 -15.45 2.30
CA PHE A 115 13.63 -16.74 2.58
C PHE A 115 14.65 -17.86 2.47
N SER A 116 14.55 -18.86 3.33
CA SER A 116 15.19 -20.15 3.09
C SER A 116 14.47 -20.84 1.93
N ALA A 117 15.16 -21.18 0.87
CA ALA A 117 14.54 -21.88 -0.26
C ALA A 117 14.05 -23.29 0.11
N ALA A 118 14.70 -23.93 1.08
CA ALA A 118 14.33 -25.27 1.57
C ALA A 118 13.03 -25.27 2.38
N THR A 119 12.78 -24.22 3.22
CA THR A 119 11.62 -24.17 4.11
C THR A 119 10.55 -23.20 3.65
N GLY A 120 10.88 -22.32 2.72
CA GLY A 120 10.03 -21.23 2.26
C GLY A 120 9.79 -20.14 3.31
N LYS A 121 10.42 -20.18 4.47
CA LYS A 121 10.21 -19.23 5.57
C LYS A 121 11.20 -18.09 5.52
N VAL A 122 10.79 -16.91 5.99
CA VAL A 122 11.69 -15.77 6.17
C VAL A 122 12.74 -16.11 7.23
N VAL A 123 14.02 -15.95 6.89
CA VAL A 123 15.16 -16.17 7.79
C VAL A 123 15.81 -14.86 8.23
N SER A 124 15.71 -13.82 7.41
CA SER A 124 16.16 -12.47 7.78
C SER A 124 15.48 -11.40 6.93
N MET A 125 15.60 -10.17 7.39
CA MET A 125 15.16 -8.95 6.68
C MET A 125 16.37 -8.03 6.55
N VAL A 126 16.52 -7.44 5.35
CA VAL A 126 17.58 -6.46 5.09
C VAL A 126 16.92 -5.11 4.86
N SER A 127 17.33 -4.09 5.61
CA SER A 127 16.86 -2.72 5.40
C SER A 127 17.36 -2.16 4.07
N ALA A 128 16.76 -1.07 3.59
CA ALA A 128 17.24 -0.38 2.40
C ALA A 128 18.70 0.12 2.54
N SER A 129 19.17 0.34 3.79
CA SER A 129 20.56 0.69 4.10
C SER A 129 21.51 -0.52 4.25
N GLY A 130 21.02 -1.75 3.99
CA GLY A 130 21.84 -2.97 4.03
C GLY A 130 21.97 -3.62 5.42
N VAL A 131 21.30 -3.11 6.46
CA VAL A 131 21.34 -3.71 7.80
C VAL A 131 20.44 -4.96 7.81
N GLU A 132 21.06 -6.11 8.10
CA GLU A 132 20.35 -7.40 8.19
C GLU A 132 19.89 -7.66 9.64
N THR A 133 18.63 -8.03 9.80
CA THR A 133 18.04 -8.48 11.07
C THR A 133 17.53 -9.91 10.89
N THR A 134 18.00 -10.84 11.71
CA THR A 134 17.56 -12.23 11.63
C THR A 134 16.09 -12.39 12.06
N ALA A 135 15.42 -13.44 11.58
CA ALA A 135 14.06 -13.76 12.01
C ALA A 135 13.99 -14.00 13.52
N GLU A 136 15.03 -14.57 14.12
CA GLU A 136 15.13 -14.77 15.57
C GLU A 136 15.21 -13.45 16.32
N ASP A 137 16.09 -12.54 15.93
CA ASP A 137 16.21 -11.21 16.57
C ASP A 137 14.94 -10.40 16.42
N TYR A 138 14.29 -10.46 15.24
CA TYR A 138 13.00 -9.82 15.03
C TYR A 138 11.92 -10.40 15.95
N SER A 139 11.86 -11.73 16.11
CA SER A 139 10.89 -12.40 16.98
C SER A 139 11.09 -12.11 18.47
N ARG A 140 12.32 -11.70 18.88
CA ARG A 140 12.61 -11.21 20.24
C ARG A 140 12.10 -9.79 20.47
N GLN A 141 11.91 -9.00 19.41
CA GLN A 141 11.44 -7.61 19.45
C GLN A 141 9.93 -7.49 19.24
N MET A 142 9.30 -8.49 18.60
CA MET A 142 7.90 -8.47 18.25
C MET A 142 7.26 -9.86 18.28
N LYS A 143 6.04 -9.96 18.81
CA LYS A 143 5.25 -11.20 18.83
C LYS A 143 3.81 -10.94 18.48
N VAL A 144 3.23 -11.85 17.69
CA VAL A 144 1.81 -11.86 17.34
C VAL A 144 1.19 -13.13 17.92
N ASN A 145 0.19 -12.96 18.79
CA ASN A 145 -0.62 -14.05 19.29
C ASN A 145 -1.89 -14.17 18.46
N ARG A 146 -2.21 -15.40 18.06
CA ARG A 146 -3.41 -15.71 17.29
C ARG A 146 -4.30 -16.70 18.03
N HIS A 147 -5.60 -16.57 17.79
CA HIS A 147 -6.55 -17.56 18.28
C HIS A 147 -6.28 -18.92 17.59
N PRO A 148 -6.13 -20.03 18.35
CA PRO A 148 -5.65 -21.28 17.78
C PRO A 148 -6.58 -21.90 16.73
N SER A 149 -7.89 -21.72 16.85
CA SER A 149 -8.87 -22.30 15.91
C SER A 149 -9.23 -21.37 14.75
N THR A 150 -9.25 -20.05 14.95
CA THR A 150 -9.70 -19.09 13.93
C THR A 150 -8.55 -18.37 13.22
N GLY A 151 -7.33 -18.42 13.77
CA GLY A 151 -6.18 -17.66 13.29
C GLY A 151 -6.28 -16.14 13.51
N ALA A 152 -7.38 -15.66 14.12
CA ALA A 152 -7.58 -14.24 14.40
C ALA A 152 -6.51 -13.71 15.36
N ILE A 153 -6.02 -12.51 15.11
CA ILE A 153 -5.03 -11.86 15.97
C ILE A 153 -5.70 -11.46 17.28
N GLN A 154 -5.15 -11.95 18.39
CA GLN A 154 -5.58 -11.60 19.74
C GLN A 154 -4.70 -10.50 20.34
N SER A 155 -3.40 -10.53 20.05
CA SER A 155 -2.51 -9.46 20.48
C SER A 155 -1.26 -9.34 19.62
N ILE A 156 -0.69 -8.14 19.60
CA ILE A 156 0.60 -7.82 18.97
C ILE A 156 1.44 -7.11 20.02
N TRP A 157 2.55 -7.71 20.39
CA TRP A 157 3.52 -7.10 21.30
C TRP A 157 4.76 -6.65 20.54
N SER A 158 5.24 -5.46 20.87
CA SER A 158 6.52 -4.92 20.41
C SER A 158 7.30 -4.38 21.59
N LYS A 159 8.60 -4.66 21.65
CA LYS A 159 9.50 -4.16 22.71
C LYS A 159 9.52 -2.63 22.78
N SER A 160 9.42 -1.96 21.63
CA SER A 160 9.48 -0.50 21.52
C SER A 160 8.14 0.20 21.57
N GLN A 161 7.05 -0.49 21.17
CA GLN A 161 5.72 0.12 21.01
C GLN A 161 4.69 -0.38 22.03
N GLY A 162 5.07 -1.37 22.86
CA GLY A 162 4.16 -1.93 23.85
C GLY A 162 3.27 -3.05 23.29
N LEU A 163 2.00 -3.08 23.72
CA LEU A 163 1.03 -4.12 23.40
C LEU A 163 -0.22 -3.54 22.77
N LEU A 164 -0.67 -4.14 21.68
CA LEU A 164 -2.04 -4.04 21.21
C LEU A 164 -2.76 -5.35 21.54
N GLN A 165 -3.88 -5.25 22.24
CA GLN A 165 -4.73 -6.38 22.60
C GLN A 165 -6.12 -6.20 22.00
N ALA A 166 -6.70 -7.32 21.50
CA ALA A 166 -8.06 -7.38 20.99
C ALA A 166 -8.95 -8.12 21.98
N VAL A 167 -9.98 -7.47 22.48
CA VAL A 167 -10.97 -8.05 23.42
C VAL A 167 -12.32 -8.05 22.74
N GLY A 168 -12.89 -9.24 22.52
CA GLY A 168 -14.18 -9.42 21.87
C GLY A 168 -15.25 -9.88 22.86
N GLU A 169 -16.43 -9.24 22.84
CA GLU A 169 -17.59 -9.63 23.64
C GLU A 169 -18.88 -9.39 22.85
N GLY A 170 -19.63 -10.45 22.55
CA GLY A 170 -20.89 -10.36 21.81
C GLY A 170 -20.70 -9.70 20.42
N ASN A 171 -21.36 -8.58 20.20
CA ASN A 171 -21.29 -7.76 18.99
C ASN A 171 -20.22 -6.64 19.06
N ARG A 172 -19.40 -6.63 20.11
CA ARG A 172 -18.40 -5.60 20.39
C ARG A 172 -16.98 -6.15 20.32
N LEU A 173 -16.09 -5.42 19.67
CA LEU A 173 -14.64 -5.64 19.68
C LEU A 173 -13.97 -4.37 20.22
N THR A 174 -13.14 -4.52 21.23
CA THR A 174 -12.31 -3.43 21.75
C THR A 174 -10.85 -3.73 21.45
N LEU A 175 -10.14 -2.76 20.88
CA LEU A 175 -8.71 -2.74 20.74
C LEU A 175 -8.12 -1.85 21.81
N GLU A 176 -7.13 -2.36 22.53
CA GLU A 176 -6.50 -1.70 23.67
C GLU A 176 -5.00 -1.59 23.42
N TRP A 177 -4.44 -0.39 23.56
CA TRP A 177 -3.01 -0.11 23.43
C TRP A 177 -2.41 0.20 24.79
N TYR A 178 -1.33 -0.49 25.09
CA TYR A 178 -0.57 -0.35 26.33
C TYR A 178 0.88 0.04 26.03
N ASP A 179 1.41 0.98 26.78
CA ASP A 179 2.83 1.32 26.72
C ASP A 179 3.73 0.14 27.12
N PRO A 180 5.00 0.11 26.68
CA PRO A 180 5.93 -0.96 27.03
C PRO A 180 6.06 -1.22 28.54
N GLY A 181 5.96 -0.18 29.38
CA GLY A 181 6.00 -0.27 30.84
C GLY A 181 4.75 -0.90 31.47
N GLN A 182 3.64 -0.95 30.71
CA GLN A 182 2.36 -1.51 31.15
C GLN A 182 2.14 -2.94 30.62
N VAL A 183 3.19 -3.62 30.19
CA VAL A 183 3.09 -4.98 29.62
C VAL A 183 3.77 -5.99 30.52
N SER A 184 3.02 -7.02 30.93
CA SER A 184 3.54 -8.18 31.64
C SER A 184 3.57 -9.42 30.73
N LYS A 185 4.54 -10.29 30.95
CA LYS A 185 4.62 -11.60 30.32
C LYS A 185 4.03 -12.65 31.24
N ASN A 186 3.09 -13.45 30.76
CA ASN A 186 2.51 -14.58 31.49
C ASN A 186 2.64 -15.88 30.68
N ALA A 187 2.09 -16.98 31.18
CA ALA A 187 2.15 -18.29 30.52
C ALA A 187 1.44 -18.32 29.15
N ARG A 188 0.50 -17.40 28.90
CA ARG A 188 -0.27 -17.29 27.65
C ARG A 188 0.32 -16.26 26.67
N GLY A 189 1.39 -15.54 27.07
CA GLY A 189 2.04 -14.53 26.24
C GLY A 189 2.21 -13.18 26.93
N PHE A 190 1.86 -12.10 26.26
CA PHE A 190 1.92 -10.73 26.78
C PHE A 190 0.51 -10.23 27.09
N ALA A 191 0.34 -9.54 28.22
CA ALA A 191 -0.90 -8.94 28.65
C ALA A 191 -0.66 -7.50 29.13
N GLY A 192 -1.62 -6.61 28.86
CA GLY A 192 -1.63 -5.26 29.40
C GLY A 192 -1.92 -5.28 30.89
N THR A 193 -1.30 -4.36 31.62
CA THR A 193 -1.52 -4.11 33.04
C THR A 193 -1.90 -2.65 33.25
N GLY A 194 -3.00 -2.41 33.97
CA GLY A 194 -3.49 -1.04 34.21
C GLY A 194 -4.40 -0.55 33.09
N THR A 195 -4.48 0.77 32.94
CA THR A 195 -5.36 1.43 31.96
C THR A 195 -4.64 1.59 30.63
N PRO A 196 -5.24 1.17 29.50
CA PRO A 196 -4.66 1.42 28.18
C PRO A 196 -4.62 2.92 27.89
N TYR A 197 -3.54 3.39 27.26
CA TYR A 197 -3.43 4.81 26.85
C TYR A 197 -4.34 5.17 25.66
N LYS A 198 -4.77 4.14 24.92
CA LYS A 198 -5.72 4.27 23.81
C LYS A 198 -6.63 3.07 23.76
N THR A 199 -7.92 3.30 23.52
CA THR A 199 -8.90 2.25 23.20
C THR A 199 -9.65 2.63 21.92
N VAL A 200 -10.01 1.62 21.12
CA VAL A 200 -10.96 1.77 20.00
C VAL A 200 -11.96 0.63 20.09
N SER A 201 -13.22 0.99 20.31
CA SER A 201 -14.33 0.04 20.37
C SER A 201 -15.09 0.06 19.06
N TYR A 202 -15.49 -1.10 18.60
CA TYR A 202 -16.34 -1.34 17.44
C TYR A 202 -17.58 -2.08 17.94
N GLU A 203 -18.75 -1.55 17.67
CA GLU A 203 -20.03 -2.21 17.98
C GLU A 203 -20.84 -2.36 16.71
N LEU A 204 -21.27 -3.60 16.41
CA LEU A 204 -22.03 -3.93 15.22
C LEU A 204 -23.49 -4.12 15.58
N SER A 205 -24.37 -3.45 14.83
CA SER A 205 -25.81 -3.63 14.88
C SER A 205 -26.40 -3.72 13.47
N SER A 206 -27.64 -4.17 13.37
CA SER A 206 -28.40 -4.16 12.11
C SER A 206 -29.77 -3.56 12.38
N ASP A 207 -30.15 -2.60 11.55
CA ASP A 207 -31.45 -1.94 11.59
C ASP A 207 -32.07 -1.99 10.20
N GLN A 208 -33.22 -2.69 10.05
CA GLN A 208 -33.97 -2.82 8.80
C GLN A 208 -33.10 -3.19 7.56
N GLY A 209 -32.11 -4.06 7.75
CA GLY A 209 -31.19 -4.49 6.69
C GLY A 209 -29.99 -3.55 6.46
N VAL A 210 -29.94 -2.42 7.16
CA VAL A 210 -28.77 -1.53 7.20
C VAL A 210 -27.80 -2.02 8.27
N GLN A 211 -26.56 -2.28 7.89
CA GLN A 211 -25.50 -2.59 8.86
C GLN A 211 -24.97 -1.30 9.46
N VAL A 212 -25.00 -1.19 10.78
CA VAL A 212 -24.45 -0.05 11.50
C VAL A 212 -23.25 -0.50 12.33
N MET A 213 -22.16 0.24 12.22
CA MET A 213 -20.97 0.07 13.05
C MET A 213 -20.70 1.38 13.77
N ASP A 214 -20.82 1.35 15.09
CA ASP A 214 -20.40 2.45 15.96
C ASP A 214 -18.95 2.23 16.38
N ILE A 215 -18.12 3.25 16.20
CA ILE A 215 -16.71 3.26 16.53
C ILE A 215 -16.48 4.37 17.55
N ALA A 216 -15.91 4.01 18.70
CA ALA A 216 -15.51 4.97 19.72
C ALA A 216 -14.00 4.86 19.94
N GLU A 217 -13.28 5.95 19.69
CA GLU A 217 -11.85 6.07 20.00
C GLU A 217 -11.69 6.95 21.24
N GLN A 218 -10.96 6.44 22.23
CA GLN A 218 -10.62 7.16 23.44
C GLN A 218 -9.11 7.10 23.65
N ARG A 219 -8.51 8.24 23.95
CA ARG A 219 -7.13 8.37 24.38
C ARG A 219 -7.11 8.97 25.77
N GLU A 220 -6.08 8.63 26.54
CA GLU A 220 -5.89 9.19 27.87
C GLU A 220 -5.90 10.73 27.83
N GLY A 221 -6.72 11.35 28.69
CA GLY A 221 -6.87 12.81 28.76
C GLY A 221 -7.61 13.48 27.60
N MET A 222 -8.14 12.71 26.64
CA MET A 222 -8.88 13.25 25.50
C MET A 222 -10.36 12.84 25.55
N PRO A 223 -11.27 13.66 25.00
CA PRO A 223 -12.67 13.26 24.82
C PRO A 223 -12.77 12.06 23.86
N VAL A 224 -13.89 11.34 24.01
CA VAL A 224 -14.16 10.17 23.14
C VAL A 224 -14.54 10.67 21.75
N PHE A 225 -13.78 10.29 20.75
CA PHE A 225 -14.12 10.56 19.36
C PHE A 225 -15.02 9.46 18.80
N ARG A 226 -16.19 9.83 18.26
CA ARG A 226 -17.19 8.89 17.76
C ARG A 226 -17.27 8.92 16.24
N THR A 227 -17.39 7.73 15.65
CA THR A 227 -17.66 7.55 14.23
C THR A 227 -18.76 6.51 14.09
N GLN A 228 -19.85 6.85 13.39
CA GLN A 228 -20.86 5.89 12.99
C GLN A 228 -20.71 5.60 11.50
N ARG A 229 -20.77 4.33 11.14
CA ARG A 229 -20.75 3.89 9.75
C ARG A 229 -21.95 3.02 9.45
N ARG A 230 -22.70 3.42 8.43
CA ARG A 230 -23.86 2.71 7.91
C ARG A 230 -23.52 2.12 6.54
N THR A 231 -23.88 0.85 6.32
CA THR A 231 -23.72 0.18 5.04
C THR A 231 -25.08 -0.31 4.56
N GLU A 232 -25.50 0.18 3.41
CA GLU A 232 -26.77 -0.16 2.76
C GLU A 232 -26.46 -0.53 1.30
N GLY A 233 -26.48 -1.82 1.00
CA GLY A 233 -26.12 -2.32 -0.32
C GLY A 233 -24.73 -1.85 -0.76
N ASN A 234 -24.69 -1.08 -1.85
CA ASN A 234 -23.46 -0.51 -2.44
C ASN A 234 -23.04 0.84 -1.86
N LYS A 235 -23.81 1.38 -0.89
CA LYS A 235 -23.61 2.69 -0.28
C LYS A 235 -23.10 2.56 1.15
N VAL A 236 -22.07 3.32 1.46
CA VAL A 236 -21.49 3.43 2.80
C VAL A 236 -21.50 4.88 3.23
N THR A 237 -22.20 5.16 4.33
CA THR A 237 -22.24 6.49 4.96
C THR A 237 -21.43 6.46 6.26
N THR A 238 -20.50 7.38 6.41
CA THR A 238 -19.69 7.56 7.63
C THR A 238 -20.00 8.93 8.22
N ILE A 239 -20.39 8.97 9.47
CA ILE A 239 -20.68 10.19 10.25
C ILE A 239 -19.59 10.30 11.31
N GLN A 240 -18.87 11.43 11.34
CA GLN A 240 -17.75 11.68 12.27
C GLN A 240 -17.95 13.02 12.97
N GLY A 241 -17.46 13.12 14.21
CA GLY A 241 -17.50 14.34 15.02
C GLY A 241 -18.60 14.33 16.05
N GLU A 242 -18.78 15.47 16.73
CA GLU A 242 -19.77 15.69 17.80
C GLU A 242 -20.59 16.94 17.51
N GLY A 243 -21.86 16.95 18.00
CA GLY A 243 -22.76 18.08 17.83
C GLY A 243 -22.95 18.48 16.37
N ASP A 244 -22.96 19.78 16.10
CA ASP A 244 -23.20 20.38 14.78
C ASP A 244 -21.93 20.35 13.90
N GLU A 245 -20.75 20.04 14.48
CA GLU A 245 -19.49 19.89 13.73
C GLU A 245 -19.35 18.52 13.06
N ARG A 246 -20.38 17.67 13.14
CA ARG A 246 -20.37 16.36 12.49
C ARG A 246 -20.30 16.48 10.97
N THR A 247 -19.45 15.66 10.38
CA THR A 247 -19.32 15.51 8.94
C THR A 247 -19.90 14.19 8.47
N VAL A 248 -20.52 14.20 7.30
CA VAL A 248 -21.10 13.03 6.64
C VAL A 248 -20.35 12.78 5.35
N ARG A 249 -19.61 11.67 5.31
CA ARG A 249 -18.96 11.17 4.09
C ARG A 249 -19.77 9.99 3.56
N THR A 250 -20.19 10.08 2.31
CA THR A 250 -20.88 8.97 1.62
C THR A 250 -20.00 8.44 0.50
N VAL A 251 -19.89 7.12 0.41
CA VAL A 251 -19.21 6.42 -0.68
C VAL A 251 -20.19 5.41 -1.28
N GLU A 252 -20.48 5.57 -2.56
CA GLU A 252 -21.32 4.66 -3.34
C GLU A 252 -20.50 4.01 -4.43
N LYS A 253 -20.70 2.69 -4.65
CA LYS A 253 -19.97 1.91 -5.65
C LYS A 253 -20.93 1.22 -6.60
N ASN A 254 -20.90 1.57 -7.87
CA ASN A 254 -21.77 1.02 -8.89
C ASN A 254 -20.97 0.25 -9.92
N VAL A 255 -21.50 -0.89 -10.35
CA VAL A 255 -20.95 -1.65 -11.48
C VAL A 255 -21.44 -1.03 -12.78
N LEU A 256 -20.52 -0.76 -13.69
CA LEU A 256 -20.78 -0.20 -15.01
C LEU A 256 -20.51 -1.28 -16.10
N PRO A 257 -21.12 -1.16 -17.28
CA PRO A 257 -20.84 -2.04 -18.39
C PRO A 257 -19.36 -2.06 -18.80
N GLY A 258 -18.91 -3.19 -19.39
CA GLY A 258 -17.57 -3.33 -19.96
C GLY A 258 -16.46 -3.50 -18.90
N GLY A 259 -16.76 -4.17 -17.78
CA GLY A 259 -15.77 -4.46 -16.73
C GLY A 259 -15.30 -3.21 -15.98
N LYS A 260 -16.17 -2.22 -15.91
CA LYS A 260 -15.91 -0.97 -15.19
C LYS A 260 -16.71 -0.92 -13.90
N TRP A 261 -16.27 -0.10 -12.95
CA TRP A 261 -17.08 0.32 -11.82
C TRP A 261 -16.78 1.80 -11.51
N GLU A 262 -17.75 2.44 -10.90
CA GLU A 262 -17.60 3.79 -10.41
C GLU A 262 -17.67 3.86 -8.88
N MET A 263 -17.02 4.85 -8.33
CA MET A 263 -17.12 5.26 -6.94
C MET A 263 -17.49 6.73 -6.90
N ILE A 264 -18.61 7.02 -6.26
CA ILE A 264 -19.05 8.40 -5.99
C ILE A 264 -18.79 8.64 -4.51
N GLU A 265 -17.99 9.63 -4.20
CA GLU A 265 -17.68 10.06 -2.85
C GLU A 265 -18.15 11.49 -2.65
N SER A 266 -18.94 11.72 -1.59
CA SER A 266 -19.42 13.04 -1.21
C SER A 266 -19.13 13.33 0.25
N LEU A 267 -18.87 14.59 0.57
CA LEU A 267 -18.69 15.11 1.91
C LEU A 267 -19.62 16.28 2.13
N ARG A 268 -20.26 16.35 3.31
CA ARG A 268 -21.11 17.47 3.74
C ARG A 268 -21.10 17.60 5.27
N GLY A 269 -21.53 18.74 5.78
CA GLY A 269 -21.93 18.86 7.18
C GLY A 269 -23.16 18.03 7.48
N ILE A 270 -23.45 17.78 8.75
CA ILE A 270 -24.60 16.93 9.15
C ILE A 270 -25.94 17.57 8.75
N ASP A 271 -26.01 18.88 8.85
CA ASP A 271 -27.22 19.66 8.55
C ASP A 271 -27.25 20.23 7.13
N ASP A 272 -26.19 20.01 6.33
CA ASP A 272 -26.11 20.46 4.94
C ASP A 272 -26.95 19.56 4.04
N GLU A 273 -27.85 20.15 3.23
CA GLU A 273 -28.62 19.41 2.22
C GLU A 273 -27.73 19.02 1.02
N THR A 274 -26.75 19.87 0.67
CA THR A 274 -25.88 19.68 -0.48
C THR A 274 -24.46 19.34 -0.07
N PRO A 275 -23.74 18.44 -0.80
CA PRO A 275 -22.36 18.16 -0.53
C PRO A 275 -21.46 19.38 -0.74
N SER A 276 -20.55 19.64 0.19
CA SER A 276 -19.45 20.61 0.04
C SER A 276 -18.40 20.13 -0.96
N SER A 277 -18.28 18.80 -1.11
CA SER A 277 -17.47 18.19 -2.17
C SER A 277 -18.10 16.89 -2.67
N CYS A 278 -17.97 16.64 -3.97
CA CYS A 278 -18.39 15.38 -4.59
C CYS A 278 -17.39 14.99 -5.67
N THR A 279 -16.90 13.76 -5.60
CA THR A 279 -15.94 13.22 -6.56
C THR A 279 -16.48 11.91 -7.13
N ARG A 280 -16.39 11.76 -8.44
CA ARG A 280 -16.68 10.50 -9.15
C ARG A 280 -15.40 9.94 -9.72
N THR A 281 -15.07 8.70 -9.40
CA THR A 281 -13.92 7.96 -9.95
C THR A 281 -14.43 6.74 -10.72
N VAL A 282 -14.04 6.61 -11.99
CA VAL A 282 -14.35 5.41 -12.79
C VAL A 282 -13.08 4.60 -12.96
N LYS A 283 -13.18 3.30 -12.68
CA LYS A 283 -12.08 2.34 -12.86
C LYS A 283 -12.47 1.24 -13.83
N LYS A 284 -11.46 0.72 -14.55
CA LYS A 284 -11.60 -0.43 -15.44
C LYS A 284 -10.70 -1.57 -14.98
N TYR A 285 -11.22 -2.79 -15.01
CA TYR A 285 -10.40 -3.98 -14.72
C TYR A 285 -9.55 -4.33 -15.94
N THR A 286 -8.27 -4.60 -15.69
CA THR A 286 -7.28 -4.99 -16.70
C THR A 286 -6.43 -6.12 -16.14
N GLU A 287 -5.51 -6.66 -16.92
CA GLU A 287 -4.51 -7.62 -16.44
C GLU A 287 -3.64 -7.04 -15.30
N GLY A 288 -3.41 -5.73 -15.31
CA GLY A 288 -2.73 -5.00 -14.22
C GLY A 288 -3.60 -4.73 -12.99
N GLY A 289 -4.86 -5.19 -12.99
CA GLY A 289 -5.85 -4.94 -11.94
C GLY A 289 -6.74 -3.72 -12.25
N TRP A 290 -7.28 -3.09 -11.20
CA TRP A 290 -8.17 -1.94 -11.36
C TRP A 290 -7.39 -0.65 -11.63
N LEU A 291 -7.63 -0.02 -12.79
CA LEU A 291 -7.01 1.24 -13.20
C LEU A 291 -8.06 2.34 -13.26
N THR A 292 -7.73 3.52 -12.71
CA THR A 292 -8.61 4.70 -12.79
C THR A 292 -8.56 5.26 -14.20
N ILE A 293 -9.69 5.30 -14.91
CA ILE A 293 -9.78 5.83 -16.28
C ILE A 293 -10.34 7.26 -16.32
N SER A 294 -11.05 7.68 -15.27
CA SER A 294 -11.46 9.06 -15.11
C SER A 294 -11.67 9.42 -13.63
N SER A 295 -11.48 10.70 -13.32
CA SER A 295 -11.81 11.30 -12.02
C SER A 295 -12.50 12.63 -12.26
N THR A 296 -13.68 12.82 -11.69
CA THR A 296 -14.47 14.06 -11.82
C THR A 296 -14.63 14.67 -10.43
N GLN A 297 -14.08 15.87 -10.26
CA GLN A 297 -14.31 16.71 -9.07
C GLN A 297 -15.54 17.58 -9.31
N GLY A 298 -16.26 17.92 -8.22
CA GLY A 298 -17.51 18.66 -8.34
C GLY A 298 -18.59 17.89 -9.09
N TYR A 299 -18.57 16.56 -9.05
CA TYR A 299 -19.56 15.73 -9.74
C TYR A 299 -20.97 16.11 -9.34
N ASN A 300 -21.90 16.11 -10.32
CA ASN A 300 -23.29 16.62 -10.19
C ASN A 300 -23.42 18.12 -9.90
N THR A 301 -22.38 18.91 -10.20
CA THR A 301 -22.45 20.37 -10.16
C THR A 301 -22.14 20.97 -11.54
N PRO A 302 -22.56 22.22 -11.81
CA PRO A 302 -22.18 22.93 -13.05
C PRO A 302 -20.67 23.16 -13.20
N LEU A 303 -19.90 23.01 -12.11
CA LEU A 303 -18.45 23.19 -12.07
C LEU A 303 -17.68 21.86 -12.12
N ALA A 304 -18.32 20.79 -12.58
CA ALA A 304 -17.72 19.48 -12.68
C ALA A 304 -16.46 19.49 -13.60
N GLN A 305 -15.34 19.02 -13.05
CA GLN A 305 -14.05 18.96 -13.73
C GLN A 305 -13.59 17.51 -13.85
N THR A 306 -13.42 17.03 -15.09
CA THR A 306 -13.05 15.65 -15.37
C THR A 306 -11.63 15.54 -15.89
N THR A 307 -10.81 14.75 -15.21
CA THR A 307 -9.50 14.30 -15.67
C THR A 307 -9.61 12.87 -16.21
N LEU A 308 -9.01 12.62 -17.38
CA LEU A 308 -8.98 11.30 -18.03
C LEU A 308 -7.57 10.72 -17.98
N TYR A 309 -7.47 9.40 -17.87
CA TYR A 309 -6.19 8.69 -17.80
C TYR A 309 -6.12 7.59 -18.85
N THR A 310 -4.99 7.49 -19.54
CA THR A 310 -4.61 6.34 -20.36
C THR A 310 -3.35 5.69 -19.79
N TYR A 311 -3.11 4.44 -20.15
CA TYR A 311 -2.07 3.62 -19.57
C TYR A 311 -1.25 2.95 -20.67
N ASN A 312 0.04 2.79 -20.42
CA ASN A 312 0.93 1.98 -21.25
C ASN A 312 0.79 0.47 -20.92
N ASP A 313 1.55 -0.37 -21.63
CA ASP A 313 1.53 -1.83 -21.45
C ASP A 313 2.05 -2.29 -20.07
N GLN A 314 2.75 -1.41 -19.34
CA GLN A 314 3.17 -1.65 -17.96
C GLN A 314 2.12 -1.21 -16.94
N PHE A 315 0.90 -0.82 -17.38
CA PHE A 315 -0.20 -0.30 -16.55
C PHE A 315 0.14 0.99 -15.78
N ARG A 316 1.03 1.82 -16.33
CA ARG A 316 1.37 3.14 -15.82
C ARG A 316 0.67 4.22 -16.63
N VAL A 317 0.31 5.32 -15.99
CA VAL A 317 -0.34 6.45 -16.67
C VAL A 317 0.58 6.98 -17.76
N SER A 318 0.20 6.84 -19.02
CA SER A 318 0.95 7.37 -20.17
C SER A 318 0.48 8.77 -20.58
N LEU A 319 -0.80 9.08 -20.32
CA LEU A 319 -1.39 10.36 -20.61
C LEU A 319 -2.45 10.70 -19.56
N GLU A 320 -2.39 11.91 -19.06
CA GLU A 320 -3.38 12.55 -18.21
C GLU A 320 -3.95 13.75 -18.95
N ILE A 321 -5.26 13.76 -19.23
CA ILE A 321 -5.95 14.87 -19.88
C ILE A 321 -6.74 15.63 -18.82
N LYS A 322 -6.45 16.91 -18.67
CA LYS A 322 -7.04 17.80 -17.67
C LYS A 322 -8.39 18.38 -18.16
N PRO A 323 -9.21 18.92 -17.24
CA PRO A 323 -10.53 19.47 -17.59
C PRO A 323 -10.49 20.62 -18.60
N ASP A 324 -9.42 21.38 -18.64
CA ASP A 324 -9.18 22.49 -19.57
C ASP A 324 -8.71 22.05 -20.97
N GLY A 325 -8.59 20.73 -21.18
CA GLY A 325 -8.06 20.14 -22.41
C GLY A 325 -6.53 20.07 -22.46
N GLY A 326 -5.83 20.66 -21.48
CA GLY A 326 -4.41 20.45 -21.31
C GLY A 326 -4.10 18.99 -20.97
N TYR A 327 -2.88 18.53 -21.27
CA TYR A 327 -2.49 17.18 -20.94
C TYR A 327 -1.09 17.15 -20.32
N THR A 328 -0.78 16.00 -19.68
CA THR A 328 0.59 15.63 -19.30
C THR A 328 0.85 14.23 -19.82
N ARG A 329 1.93 14.07 -20.59
CA ARG A 329 2.40 12.81 -21.14
C ARG A 329 3.58 12.29 -20.30
N TYR A 330 3.61 10.97 -20.11
CA TYR A 330 4.64 10.30 -19.34
C TYR A 330 5.28 9.17 -20.14
N GLU A 331 6.60 9.02 -20.01
CA GLU A 331 7.35 7.84 -20.46
C GLU A 331 8.06 7.21 -19.25
N TYR A 332 8.28 5.91 -19.34
CA TYR A 332 8.86 5.15 -18.24
C TYR A 332 9.98 4.25 -18.75
N ASP A 333 10.98 4.02 -17.90
CA ASP A 333 11.98 2.99 -18.15
C ASP A 333 11.46 1.58 -17.79
N ASP A 334 12.30 0.58 -18.00
CA ASP A 334 11.97 -0.83 -17.72
C ASP A 334 11.72 -1.10 -16.22
N GLN A 335 12.25 -0.26 -15.34
CA GLN A 335 11.98 -0.32 -13.90
C GLN A 335 10.70 0.43 -13.52
N GLY A 336 10.07 1.10 -14.48
CA GLY A 336 8.83 1.84 -14.31
C GLY A 336 9.01 3.19 -13.62
N ARG A 337 10.23 3.77 -13.68
CA ARG A 337 10.50 5.12 -13.23
C ARG A 337 10.19 6.10 -14.37
N THR A 338 9.67 7.28 -14.06
CA THR A 338 9.31 8.28 -15.06
C THR A 338 10.57 8.88 -15.67
N VAL A 339 10.80 8.64 -16.97
CA VAL A 339 11.94 9.21 -17.73
C VAL A 339 11.58 10.44 -18.52
N LEU A 340 10.29 10.69 -18.76
CA LEU A 340 9.78 11.93 -19.32
C LEU A 340 8.46 12.31 -18.66
N SER A 341 8.31 13.59 -18.35
CA SER A 341 7.03 14.23 -18.07
C SER A 341 6.95 15.48 -18.92
N ALA A 342 5.97 15.57 -19.85
CA ALA A 342 5.84 16.67 -20.80
C ALA A 342 4.39 17.14 -20.91
N ALA A 343 4.20 18.43 -21.16
CA ALA A 343 2.90 19.07 -21.32
C ALA A 343 2.94 20.03 -22.52
N PRO A 344 1.79 20.41 -23.12
CA PRO A 344 1.72 21.38 -24.20
C PRO A 344 2.41 22.68 -23.81
N TRP A 345 3.12 23.28 -24.76
CA TRP A 345 3.81 24.55 -24.56
C TRP A 345 3.30 25.60 -25.55
N ALA A 346 3.21 26.86 -25.07
CA ALA A 346 2.66 27.95 -25.85
C ALA A 346 3.47 28.31 -27.14
N GLY A 347 4.73 27.83 -27.20
CA GLY A 347 5.59 28.01 -28.41
C GLY A 347 5.40 26.91 -29.47
N GLY A 348 4.44 26.02 -29.30
CA GLY A 348 4.22 24.82 -30.13
C GLY A 348 4.99 23.60 -29.62
N GLY A 349 4.42 22.41 -29.83
CA GLY A 349 4.96 21.17 -29.28
C GLY A 349 4.74 21.01 -27.77
N GLU A 350 5.71 20.40 -27.08
CA GLU A 350 5.66 20.12 -25.64
C GLU A 350 6.88 20.70 -24.91
N LYS A 351 6.70 21.09 -23.64
CA LYS A 351 7.80 21.34 -22.72
C LYS A 351 7.76 20.28 -21.61
N GLY A 352 8.92 19.73 -21.29
CA GLY A 352 8.98 18.66 -20.31
C GLY A 352 10.30 18.57 -19.57
N THR A 353 10.40 17.54 -18.73
CA THR A 353 11.61 17.17 -18.01
C THR A 353 11.97 15.73 -18.38
N ARG A 354 13.19 15.54 -18.90
CA ARG A 354 13.83 14.23 -19.05
C ARG A 354 14.64 13.90 -17.81
N THR A 355 14.41 12.73 -17.23
CA THR A 355 15.10 12.27 -16.03
C THR A 355 15.88 11.00 -16.35
N THR A 356 17.16 10.95 -15.95
CA THR A 356 17.91 9.71 -15.81
C THR A 356 18.14 9.41 -14.35
N TYR A 357 18.37 8.15 -14.01
CA TYR A 357 18.45 7.72 -12.61
C TYR A 357 19.85 7.23 -12.26
N ALA A 358 20.20 7.37 -10.98
CA ALA A 358 21.53 7.05 -10.46
C ALA A 358 21.86 5.55 -10.49
N ASP A 359 20.84 4.68 -10.46
CA ASP A 359 20.95 3.20 -10.52
C ASP A 359 21.92 2.58 -9.52
N LEU A 360 22.11 3.23 -8.37
CA LEU A 360 23.00 2.76 -7.31
C LEU A 360 22.45 1.51 -6.60
N ARG A 361 21.13 1.29 -6.71
CA ARG A 361 20.41 0.15 -6.13
C ARG A 361 19.11 -0.12 -6.89
N PHE A 362 18.56 -1.31 -6.74
CA PHE A 362 17.25 -1.64 -7.30
C PHE A 362 16.15 -0.69 -6.78
N ASN A 363 15.27 -0.22 -7.67
CA ASN A 363 14.28 0.81 -7.38
C ASN A 363 14.88 2.12 -6.85
N ASP A 364 16.05 2.48 -7.33
CA ASP A 364 16.62 3.79 -7.05
C ASP A 364 15.89 4.86 -7.87
N PHE A 365 15.07 5.66 -7.20
CA PHE A 365 14.33 6.77 -7.81
C PHE A 365 15.07 8.10 -7.71
N ARG A 366 16.34 8.09 -7.29
CA ARG A 366 17.17 9.29 -7.24
C ARG A 366 17.60 9.68 -8.65
N PRO A 367 17.33 10.91 -9.10
CA PRO A 367 17.75 11.35 -10.42
C PRO A 367 19.28 11.42 -10.50
N ALA A 368 19.87 10.91 -11.60
CA ALA A 368 21.26 11.26 -11.96
C ALA A 368 21.29 12.57 -12.72
N THR A 369 20.34 12.77 -13.62
CA THR A 369 20.16 14.06 -14.31
C THR A 369 18.68 14.38 -14.46
N GLU A 370 18.38 15.67 -14.46
CA GLU A 370 17.12 16.23 -14.93
C GLU A 370 17.43 17.27 -16.01
N THR A 371 16.82 17.12 -17.18
CA THR A 371 17.00 18.02 -18.31
C THR A 371 15.65 18.61 -18.70
N GLU A 372 15.49 19.92 -18.60
CA GLU A 372 14.34 20.62 -19.19
C GLU A 372 14.49 20.59 -20.71
N VAL A 373 13.45 20.14 -21.42
CA VAL A 373 13.45 19.99 -22.87
C VAL A 373 12.22 20.63 -23.49
N ILE A 374 12.41 21.17 -24.70
CA ILE A 374 11.31 21.43 -25.63
C ILE A 374 11.31 20.32 -26.65
N ILE A 375 10.13 19.74 -26.88
CA ILE A 375 9.89 18.67 -27.84
C ILE A 375 9.02 19.30 -28.96
N ALA A 376 9.60 19.46 -30.11
CA ALA A 376 8.89 19.98 -31.27
C ALA A 376 7.84 19.00 -31.79
N GLU A 377 6.90 19.43 -32.62
CA GLU A 377 5.84 18.58 -33.21
C GLU A 377 6.41 17.41 -34.04
N ASN A 378 7.61 17.56 -34.59
CA ASN A 378 8.32 16.51 -35.33
C ASN A 378 9.05 15.52 -34.41
N GLY A 379 8.97 15.69 -33.06
CA GLY A 379 9.64 14.87 -32.06
C GLY A 379 11.09 15.25 -31.77
N GLU A 380 11.63 16.33 -32.42
CA GLU A 380 12.98 16.81 -32.12
C GLU A 380 13.05 17.48 -30.75
N GLU A 381 14.08 17.12 -29.97
CA GLU A 381 14.25 17.62 -28.60
C GLU A 381 15.37 18.66 -28.52
N THR A 382 15.07 19.79 -27.89
CA THR A 382 16.04 20.84 -27.57
C THR A 382 16.16 20.95 -26.05
N ALA A 383 17.36 20.70 -25.51
CA ALA A 383 17.66 20.88 -24.09
C ALA A 383 17.79 22.38 -23.75
N LEU A 384 17.13 22.79 -22.67
CA LEU A 384 17.17 24.16 -22.16
C LEU A 384 18.09 24.27 -20.94
N LEU A 385 17.96 23.35 -19.98
CA LEU A 385 18.69 23.35 -18.72
C LEU A 385 18.93 21.92 -18.29
N LYS A 386 20.13 21.62 -17.81
CA LYS A 386 20.48 20.30 -17.29
C LYS A 386 21.00 20.43 -15.86
N ARG A 387 20.37 19.67 -14.94
CA ARG A 387 20.85 19.48 -13.58
C ARG A 387 21.47 18.10 -13.45
N THR A 388 22.61 18.01 -12.78
CA THR A 388 23.28 16.74 -12.47
C THR A 388 23.33 16.56 -10.97
N TYR A 389 23.01 15.35 -10.52
CA TYR A 389 22.94 14.97 -9.11
C TYR A 389 24.00 13.92 -8.81
N THR A 390 24.74 14.12 -7.73
CA THR A 390 25.65 13.12 -7.17
C THR A 390 25.26 12.81 -5.74
N TYR A 391 25.43 11.53 -5.35
CA TYR A 391 24.98 11.02 -4.05
C TYR A 391 26.14 10.36 -3.33
N GLU A 392 26.34 10.75 -2.08
CA GLU A 392 27.26 10.11 -1.15
C GLU A 392 26.44 9.47 -0.04
N ASP A 393 26.29 8.13 -0.11
CA ASP A 393 25.52 7.36 0.88
C ASP A 393 26.44 7.00 2.07
N SER A 394 25.98 7.31 3.28
CA SER A 394 26.56 6.81 4.53
C SER A 394 25.50 6.00 5.31
N PRO A 395 25.88 5.19 6.30
CA PRO A 395 24.90 4.43 7.10
C PRO A 395 23.86 5.29 7.82
N GLN A 396 24.10 6.58 7.97
CA GLN A 396 23.26 7.50 8.75
C GLN A 396 22.59 8.58 7.90
N ALA A 397 23.12 8.89 6.71
CA ALA A 397 22.62 9.96 5.86
C ALA A 397 23.05 9.81 4.40
N THR A 398 22.27 10.41 3.48
CA THR A 398 22.68 10.60 2.08
C THR A 398 22.93 12.09 1.85
N ARG A 399 24.13 12.44 1.36
CA ARG A 399 24.46 13.79 0.89
C ARG A 399 24.16 13.88 -0.60
N THR A 400 23.40 14.89 -1.00
CA THR A 400 23.09 15.18 -2.40
C THR A 400 23.79 16.46 -2.82
N THR A 401 24.55 16.44 -3.92
CA THR A 401 25.14 17.63 -4.56
C THR A 401 24.46 17.84 -5.89
N VAL A 402 24.01 19.06 -6.18
CA VAL A 402 23.36 19.44 -7.43
C VAL A 402 24.27 20.42 -8.17
N THR A 403 24.46 20.17 -9.47
CA THR A 403 25.21 21.07 -10.38
C THR A 403 24.29 21.40 -11.57
N GLU A 404 24.17 22.67 -11.87
CA GLU A 404 23.41 23.20 -13.01
C GLU A 404 24.35 23.57 -14.17
#